data_fce8dae2a223156a82cef87e932fa369
#
_entry.id   fce8dae2a223156a82cef87e932fa369
#
_cell.length_a   1.000
_cell.length_b   1.000
_cell.length_c   1.000
_cell.angle_alpha   90.00
_cell.angle_beta   90.00
_cell.angle_gamma   90.00
#
_symmetry.space_group_name_H-M   'P 1'
#
loop_
_entity.id
_entity.type
_entity.pdbx_description
1 polymer ?
#
loop_
_entity_poly.entity_id
_entity_poly.type
_entity_poly.pdbx_seq_one_letter_code
_entity_poly.pdbx_strand_id
1 'polypeptide(L)'
;MRDHEALLRLQEIDLTLMRISARLKSMPQEQKLEVVKRSKRKLQSELSHIVGQRKDGEMEIEEGDEERKCLLEAQQQVRQTALTETNYRQIKGYEEQLSTIAKKLEKLSHNRSEKSQLTEKLRKAESNALSLLERLDAQRRELVASKERDI
;
A
#
# COMPACT_ATOMS: atom_id res chain seq x y z
N MET A 1 -3.13 7.39 10.16
CA MET A 1 -3.99 8.06 9.17
C MET A 1 -4.02 7.35 7.83
N ARG A 2 -2.85 7.03 7.23
CA ARG A 2 -2.80 6.28 5.95
C ARG A 2 -3.42 4.88 6.05
N ASP A 3 -3.26 4.17 7.18
CA ASP A 3 -3.85 2.85 7.43
C ASP A 3 -5.36 2.87 7.40
N HIS A 4 -5.93 3.92 7.97
CA HIS A 4 -7.37 4.12 8.04
C HIS A 4 -7.97 4.38 6.65
N GLU A 5 -7.31 5.18 5.84
CA GLU A 5 -7.71 5.45 4.46
C GLU A 5 -7.69 4.19 3.59
N ALA A 6 -6.65 3.35 3.71
CA ALA A 6 -6.54 2.10 2.97
C ALA A 6 -7.65 1.11 3.33
N LEU A 7 -7.98 1.00 4.62
CA LEU A 7 -9.08 0.15 5.10
C LEU A 7 -10.44 0.64 4.62
N LEU A 8 -10.67 1.96 4.65
CA LEU A 8 -11.90 2.57 4.14
C LEU A 8 -12.09 2.30 2.65
N ARG A 9 -11.02 2.40 1.86
CA ARG A 9 -11.04 2.11 0.42
C ARG A 9 -11.36 0.66 0.14
N LEU A 10 -10.80 -0.27 0.91
CA LEU A 10 -11.09 -1.70 0.79
C LEU A 10 -12.55 -1.98 1.09
N GLN A 11 -13.10 -1.39 2.16
CA GLN A 11 -14.51 -1.51 2.51
C GLN A 11 -15.42 -0.91 1.44
N GLU A 12 -15.07 0.22 0.85
CA GLU A 12 -15.80 0.84 -0.25
C GLU A 12 -15.86 -0.07 -1.47
N ILE A 13 -14.78 -0.74 -1.82
CA ILE A 13 -14.73 -1.71 -2.92
C ILE A 13 -15.70 -2.87 -2.67
N ASP A 14 -15.68 -3.45 -1.47
CA ASP A 14 -16.55 -4.55 -1.08
C ASP A 14 -18.03 -4.14 -1.10
N LEU A 15 -18.34 -2.97 -0.56
CA LEU A 15 -19.71 -2.42 -0.57
C LEU A 15 -20.19 -2.14 -1.99
N THR A 16 -19.31 -1.63 -2.85
CA THR A 16 -19.62 -1.37 -4.26
C THR A 16 -19.97 -2.66 -4.98
N LEU A 17 -19.23 -3.75 -4.73
CA LEU A 17 -19.54 -5.07 -5.30
C LEU A 17 -20.95 -5.55 -4.89
N MET A 18 -21.28 -5.45 -3.62
CA MET A 18 -22.62 -5.84 -3.12
C MET A 18 -23.75 -5.03 -3.75
N ARG A 19 -23.58 -3.72 -3.85
CA ARG A 19 -24.56 -2.82 -4.46
C ARG A 19 -24.77 -3.11 -5.94
N ILE A 20 -23.70 -3.34 -6.69
CA ILE A 20 -23.77 -3.69 -8.11
C ILE A 20 -24.53 -5.01 -8.28
N SER A 21 -24.19 -6.03 -7.53
CA SER A 21 -24.84 -7.34 -7.59
C SER A 21 -26.35 -7.25 -7.31
N ALA A 22 -26.75 -6.45 -6.32
CA ALA A 22 -28.16 -6.25 -6.00
C ALA A 22 -28.92 -5.51 -7.11
N ARG A 23 -28.31 -4.47 -7.68
CA ARG A 23 -28.94 -3.68 -8.76
C ARG A 23 -29.05 -4.45 -10.07
N LEU A 24 -28.07 -5.26 -10.42
CA LEU A 24 -28.04 -6.02 -11.67
C LEU A 24 -29.18 -7.03 -11.77
N LYS A 25 -29.73 -7.49 -10.65
CA LYS A 25 -30.84 -8.45 -10.65
C LYS A 25 -32.18 -7.87 -11.09
N SER A 26 -32.38 -6.55 -10.99
CA SER A 26 -33.67 -5.89 -11.18
C SER A 26 -33.72 -4.90 -12.36
N MET A 27 -32.66 -4.70 -13.12
CA MET A 27 -32.58 -3.69 -14.17
C MET A 27 -32.65 -4.25 -15.59
N PRO A 28 -33.21 -3.47 -16.58
CA PRO A 28 -33.05 -3.78 -18.00
C PRO A 28 -31.59 -3.81 -18.44
N GLN A 29 -31.29 -4.54 -19.51
CA GLN A 29 -29.91 -4.76 -19.99
C GLN A 29 -29.14 -3.48 -20.26
N GLU A 30 -29.76 -2.46 -20.87
CA GLU A 30 -29.07 -1.18 -21.15
C GLU A 30 -28.70 -0.44 -19.88
N GLN A 31 -29.58 -0.45 -18.87
CA GLN A 31 -29.28 0.15 -17.58
C GLN A 31 -28.19 -0.61 -16.83
N LYS A 32 -28.20 -1.95 -16.95
CA LYS A 32 -27.12 -2.79 -16.40
C LYS A 32 -25.77 -2.45 -16.99
N LEU A 33 -25.70 -2.28 -18.32
CA LEU A 33 -24.48 -1.86 -19.02
C LEU A 33 -23.97 -0.51 -18.53
N GLU A 34 -24.87 0.45 -18.36
CA GLU A 34 -24.50 1.79 -17.87
C GLU A 34 -23.96 1.73 -16.45
N VAL A 35 -24.58 0.96 -15.56
CA VAL A 35 -24.11 0.75 -14.19
C VAL A 35 -22.72 0.09 -14.18
N VAL A 36 -22.51 -0.92 -15.01
CA VAL A 36 -21.20 -1.60 -15.14
C VAL A 36 -20.13 -0.62 -15.61
N LYS A 37 -20.40 0.20 -16.63
CA LYS A 37 -19.46 1.19 -17.13
C LYS A 37 -19.08 2.23 -16.07
N ARG A 38 -20.05 2.77 -15.34
CA ARG A 38 -19.81 3.74 -14.27
C ARG A 38 -18.99 3.12 -13.15
N SER A 39 -19.35 1.92 -12.74
CA SER A 39 -18.66 1.18 -11.68
C SER A 39 -17.20 0.89 -12.08
N LYS A 40 -16.97 0.51 -13.33
CA LYS A 40 -15.64 0.28 -13.88
C LYS A 40 -14.78 1.54 -13.83
N ARG A 41 -15.33 2.69 -14.26
CA ARG A 41 -14.60 3.98 -14.22
C ARG A 41 -14.24 4.38 -12.80
N LYS A 42 -15.18 4.27 -11.88
CA LYS A 42 -14.95 4.59 -10.47
C LYS A 42 -13.88 3.68 -9.87
N LEU A 43 -13.96 2.40 -10.16
CA LEU A 43 -13.01 1.41 -9.68
C LEU A 43 -11.62 1.61 -10.25
N GLN A 44 -11.50 1.97 -11.53
CA GLN A 44 -10.21 2.30 -12.16
C GLN A 44 -9.56 3.52 -11.51
N SER A 45 -10.34 4.55 -11.16
CA SER A 45 -9.86 5.72 -10.44
C SER A 45 -9.36 5.35 -9.04
N GLU A 46 -10.10 4.54 -8.30
CA GLU A 46 -9.69 4.04 -6.98
C GLU A 46 -8.45 3.17 -7.07
N LEU A 47 -8.38 2.31 -8.07
CA LEU A 47 -7.22 1.46 -8.31
C LEU A 47 -5.96 2.28 -8.56
N SER A 48 -6.04 3.33 -9.40
CA SER A 48 -4.90 4.24 -9.63
C SER A 48 -4.40 4.87 -8.34
N HIS A 49 -5.31 5.24 -7.45
CA HIS A 49 -4.99 5.83 -6.17
C HIS A 49 -4.29 4.84 -5.24
N ILE A 50 -4.81 3.61 -5.17
CA ILE A 50 -4.23 2.52 -4.38
C ILE A 50 -2.82 2.18 -4.89
N VAL A 51 -2.64 2.07 -6.19
CA VAL A 51 -1.33 1.80 -6.82
C VAL A 51 -0.33 2.91 -6.50
N GLY A 52 -0.76 4.17 -6.59
CA GLY A 52 0.08 5.32 -6.25
C GLY A 52 0.54 5.28 -4.80
N GLN A 53 -0.36 5.02 -3.86
CA GLN A 53 -0.03 4.90 -2.44
C GLN A 53 0.89 3.70 -2.16
N ARG A 54 0.66 2.57 -2.84
CA ARG A 54 1.52 1.39 -2.70
C ARG A 54 2.95 1.69 -3.16
N LYS A 55 3.11 2.33 -4.31
CA LYS A 55 4.42 2.71 -4.84
C LYS A 55 5.14 3.69 -3.91
N ASP A 56 4.43 4.68 -3.39
CA ASP A 56 4.97 5.64 -2.42
C ASP A 56 5.45 4.93 -1.15
N GLY A 57 4.66 4.00 -0.64
CA GLY A 57 5.03 3.19 0.51
C GLY A 57 6.27 2.32 0.28
N GLU A 58 6.38 1.71 -0.88
CA GLU A 58 7.55 0.91 -1.28
C GLU A 58 8.80 1.79 -1.38
N MET A 59 8.69 2.99 -1.94
CA MET A 59 9.79 3.96 -2.01
C MET A 59 10.23 4.41 -0.61
N GLU A 60 9.30 4.68 0.28
CA GLU A 60 9.61 5.07 1.67
C GLU A 60 10.32 3.94 2.42
N ILE A 61 9.93 2.68 2.19
CA ILE A 61 10.63 1.51 2.76
C ILE A 61 12.06 1.43 2.23
N GLU A 62 12.25 1.61 0.94
CA GLU A 62 13.56 1.57 0.30
C GLU A 62 14.47 2.70 0.81
N GLU A 63 13.96 3.92 0.92
CA GLU A 63 14.69 5.05 1.52
C GLU A 63 15.07 4.78 2.97
N GLY A 64 14.16 4.21 3.74
CA GLY A 64 14.42 3.80 5.13
C GLY A 64 15.48 2.72 5.24
N ASP A 65 15.50 1.76 4.33
CA ASP A 65 16.52 0.69 4.29
C ASP A 65 17.90 1.27 3.95
N GLU A 66 17.98 2.25 3.06
CA GLU A 66 19.23 2.97 2.76
C GLU A 66 19.72 3.76 3.96
N GLU A 67 18.86 4.47 4.65
CA GLU A 67 19.19 5.20 5.88
C GLU A 67 19.69 4.26 6.97
N ARG A 68 19.02 3.11 7.14
CA ARG A 68 19.46 2.07 8.08
C ARG A 68 20.87 1.57 7.78
N LYS A 69 21.16 1.34 6.51
CA LYS A 69 22.49 0.92 6.06
C LYS A 69 23.56 1.94 6.45
N CYS A 70 23.30 3.23 6.18
CA CYS A 70 24.20 4.31 6.58
C CYS A 70 24.42 4.37 8.10
N LEU A 71 23.36 4.19 8.88
CA LEU A 71 23.46 4.19 10.35
C LEU A 71 24.26 2.99 10.87
N LEU A 72 24.10 1.82 10.25
CA LEU A 72 24.86 0.62 10.61
C LEU A 72 26.35 0.80 10.30
N GLU A 73 26.68 1.43 9.17
CA GLU A 73 28.05 1.75 8.80
C GLU A 73 28.65 2.76 9.79
N ALA A 74 27.91 3.81 10.15
CA ALA A 74 28.32 4.79 11.14
C ALA A 74 28.55 4.14 12.52
N GLN A 75 27.66 3.24 12.92
CA GLN A 75 27.81 2.48 14.17
C GLN A 75 29.09 1.66 14.20
N GLN A 76 29.39 1.00 13.09
CA GLN A 76 30.61 0.19 12.95
C GLN A 76 31.87 1.05 13.05
N GLN A 77 31.89 2.21 12.39
CA GLN A 77 33.00 3.14 12.45
C GLN A 77 33.26 3.67 13.86
N VAL A 78 32.18 4.07 14.56
CA VAL A 78 32.28 4.55 15.93
C VAL A 78 32.82 3.46 16.86
N ARG A 79 32.33 2.23 16.72
CA ARG A 79 32.81 1.08 17.51
C ARG A 79 34.31 0.82 17.28
N GLN A 80 34.75 0.83 16.04
CA GLN A 80 36.19 0.63 15.71
C GLN A 80 37.05 1.74 16.29
N THR A 81 36.61 2.98 16.16
CA THR A 81 37.35 4.12 16.72
C THR A 81 37.37 4.04 18.24
N ALA A 82 36.30 3.65 18.90
CA ALA A 82 36.22 3.51 20.33
C ALA A 82 37.15 2.43 20.89
N LEU A 83 37.41 1.36 20.13
CA LEU A 83 38.32 0.27 20.53
C LEU A 83 39.76 0.72 20.67
N THR A 84 40.20 1.74 19.92
CA THR A 84 41.58 2.24 19.94
C THR A 84 41.74 3.49 20.81
N GLU A 85 40.67 4.01 21.37
CA GLU A 85 40.65 5.24 22.16
C GLU A 85 40.96 4.95 23.63
N THR A 86 41.84 5.76 24.23
CA THR A 86 42.22 5.66 25.65
C THR A 86 41.71 6.83 26.49
N ASN A 87 41.28 7.92 25.86
CA ASN A 87 40.74 9.08 26.56
C ASN A 87 39.30 8.86 26.99
N TYR A 88 39.07 8.91 28.29
CA TYR A 88 37.73 8.67 28.88
C TYR A 88 36.62 9.60 28.33
N ARG A 89 36.94 10.89 28.13
CA ARG A 89 35.96 11.84 27.59
C ARG A 89 35.52 11.48 26.18
N GLN A 90 36.46 11.04 25.34
CA GLN A 90 36.16 10.61 23.98
C GLN A 90 35.41 9.30 23.94
N ILE A 91 35.75 8.35 24.81
CA ILE A 91 35.01 7.09 24.97
C ILE A 91 33.53 7.37 25.35
N LYS A 92 33.34 8.27 26.29
CA LYS A 92 31.97 8.68 26.69
C LYS A 92 31.21 9.32 25.55
N GLY A 93 31.88 10.16 24.75
CA GLY A 93 31.28 10.75 23.55
C GLY A 93 30.87 9.71 22.52
N TYR A 94 31.70 8.67 22.32
CA TYR A 94 31.36 7.55 21.42
C TYR A 94 30.18 6.72 21.94
N GLU A 95 30.09 6.49 23.25
CA GLU A 95 28.94 5.82 23.86
C GLU A 95 27.63 6.59 23.64
N GLU A 96 27.67 7.90 23.76
CA GLU A 96 26.54 8.78 23.47
C GLU A 96 26.14 8.71 21.99
N GLN A 97 27.11 8.72 21.07
CA GLN A 97 26.86 8.56 19.63
C GLN A 97 26.23 7.21 19.32
N LEU A 98 26.74 6.12 19.91
CA LEU A 98 26.18 4.79 19.73
C LEU A 98 24.75 4.69 20.26
N SER A 99 24.46 5.32 21.40
CA SER A 99 23.12 5.39 21.97
C SER A 99 22.15 6.12 21.01
N THR A 100 22.57 7.24 20.45
CA THR A 100 21.79 8.01 19.49
C THR A 100 21.49 7.20 18.23
N ILE A 101 22.50 6.52 17.71
CA ILE A 101 22.36 5.65 16.53
C ILE A 101 21.39 4.50 16.82
N ALA A 102 21.51 3.86 17.99
CA ALA A 102 20.62 2.77 18.41
C ALA A 102 19.15 3.22 18.47
N LYS A 103 18.89 4.41 19.00
CA LYS A 103 17.54 4.98 19.06
C LYS A 103 16.98 5.25 17.66
N LYS A 104 17.80 5.79 16.75
CA LYS A 104 17.39 6.02 15.36
C LYS A 104 17.10 4.72 14.63
N LEU A 105 17.92 3.68 14.83
CA LEU A 105 17.71 2.36 14.25
C LEU A 105 16.39 1.73 14.74
N GLU A 106 16.10 1.85 16.03
CA GLU A 106 14.85 1.36 16.61
C GLU A 106 13.63 2.05 16.01
N LYS A 107 13.69 3.38 15.87
CA LYS A 107 12.63 4.17 15.27
C LYS A 107 12.43 3.78 13.79
N LEU A 108 13.51 3.60 13.04
CA LEU A 108 13.44 3.15 11.65
C LEU A 108 12.81 1.77 11.52
N SER A 109 13.16 0.84 12.42
CA SER A 109 12.59 -0.51 12.45
C SER A 109 11.09 -0.47 12.68
N HIS A 110 10.64 0.34 13.64
CA HIS A 110 9.21 0.52 13.93
C HIS A 110 8.47 1.12 12.73
N ASN A 111 8.98 2.19 12.16
CA ASN A 111 8.39 2.84 10.99
C ASN A 111 8.34 1.90 9.78
N ARG A 112 9.39 1.09 9.58
CA ARG A 112 9.42 0.10 8.51
C ARG A 112 8.33 -0.95 8.66
N SER A 113 8.14 -1.43 9.89
CA SER A 113 7.09 -2.40 10.20
C SER A 113 5.70 -1.85 9.88
N GLU A 114 5.41 -0.63 10.31
CA GLU A 114 4.13 0.04 10.03
C GLU A 114 3.90 0.22 8.53
N LYS A 115 4.90 0.72 7.80
CA LYS A 115 4.82 0.94 6.36
C LYS A 115 4.68 -0.37 5.58
N SER A 116 5.38 -1.42 6.02
CA SER A 116 5.29 -2.75 5.42
C SER A 116 3.88 -3.33 5.57
N GLN A 117 3.27 -3.19 6.74
CA GLN A 117 1.89 -3.62 6.98
C GLN A 117 0.90 -2.85 6.12
N LEU A 118 1.05 -1.53 6.03
CA LEU A 118 0.21 -0.69 5.19
C LEU A 118 0.34 -1.06 3.70
N THR A 119 1.57 -1.24 3.23
CA THR A 119 1.85 -1.62 1.84
C THR A 119 1.23 -2.98 1.51
N GLU A 120 1.27 -3.93 2.44
CA GLU A 120 0.64 -5.23 2.25
C GLU A 120 -0.88 -5.14 2.16
N LYS A 121 -1.50 -4.30 2.98
CA LYS A 121 -2.94 -4.02 2.89
C LYS A 121 -3.30 -3.38 1.55
N LEU A 122 -2.48 -2.47 1.06
CA LEU A 122 -2.66 -1.83 -0.24
C LEU A 122 -2.52 -2.83 -1.39
N ARG A 123 -1.60 -3.78 -1.32
CA ARG A 123 -1.47 -4.87 -2.30
C ARG A 123 -2.72 -5.74 -2.35
N LYS A 124 -3.29 -6.07 -1.19
CA LYS A 124 -4.53 -6.83 -1.11
C LYS A 124 -5.70 -6.05 -1.72
N ALA A 125 -5.80 -4.76 -1.42
CA ALA A 125 -6.82 -3.89 -1.99
C ALA A 125 -6.66 -3.79 -3.52
N GLU A 126 -5.45 -3.66 -4.02
CA GLU A 126 -5.13 -3.67 -5.46
C GLU A 126 -5.57 -4.98 -6.12
N SER A 127 -5.23 -6.11 -5.53
CA SER A 127 -5.61 -7.43 -6.02
C SER A 127 -7.12 -7.61 -6.06
N ASN A 128 -7.82 -7.19 -5.01
CA ASN A 128 -9.28 -7.24 -4.95
C ASN A 128 -9.92 -6.34 -6.01
N ALA A 129 -9.39 -5.14 -6.21
CA ALA A 129 -9.86 -4.21 -7.22
C ALA A 129 -9.68 -4.76 -8.64
N LEU A 130 -8.53 -5.40 -8.91
CA LEU A 130 -8.26 -6.05 -10.20
C LEU A 130 -9.24 -7.21 -10.46
N SER A 131 -9.49 -8.04 -9.45
CA SER A 131 -10.48 -9.12 -9.54
C SER A 131 -11.88 -8.60 -9.83
N LEU A 132 -12.26 -7.52 -9.17
CA LEU A 132 -13.55 -6.88 -9.39
C LEU A 132 -13.67 -6.29 -10.79
N LEU A 133 -12.61 -5.67 -11.31
CA LEU A 133 -12.56 -5.18 -12.70
C LEU A 133 -12.75 -6.31 -13.70
N GLU A 134 -12.11 -7.47 -13.48
CA GLU A 134 -12.29 -8.64 -14.34
C GLU A 134 -13.73 -9.12 -14.33
N ARG A 135 -14.38 -9.15 -13.17
CA ARG A 135 -15.80 -9.52 -13.05
C ARG A 135 -16.70 -8.54 -13.77
N LEU A 136 -16.44 -7.25 -13.66
CA LEU A 136 -17.20 -6.21 -14.36
C LEU A 136 -17.03 -6.32 -15.88
N ASP A 137 -15.82 -6.59 -16.35
CA ASP A 137 -15.56 -6.83 -17.78
C ASP A 137 -16.27 -8.07 -18.28
N ALA A 138 -16.30 -9.15 -17.52
CA ALA A 138 -17.03 -10.37 -17.85
C ALA A 138 -18.54 -10.11 -17.93
N GLN A 139 -19.10 -9.40 -16.96
CA GLN A 139 -20.50 -9.02 -16.96
C GLN A 139 -20.85 -8.13 -18.15
N ARG A 140 -19.99 -7.17 -18.49
CA ARG A 140 -20.16 -6.33 -19.65
C ARG A 140 -20.23 -7.15 -20.93
N ARG A 141 -19.33 -8.11 -21.10
CA ARG A 141 -19.30 -9.00 -22.29
C ARG A 141 -20.58 -9.84 -22.38
N GLU A 142 -21.04 -10.39 -21.26
CA GLU A 142 -22.29 -11.13 -21.19
C GLU A 142 -23.49 -10.27 -21.54
N LEU A 143 -23.58 -9.06 -21.03
CA LEU A 143 -24.68 -8.13 -21.29
C LEU A 143 -24.70 -7.70 -22.78
N VAL A 144 -23.55 -7.45 -23.36
CA VAL A 144 -23.43 -7.12 -24.79
C VAL A 144 -23.88 -8.31 -25.64
N ALA A 145 -23.40 -9.52 -25.33
CA ALA A 145 -23.80 -10.74 -26.04
C ALA A 145 -25.30 -11.02 -25.91
N SER A 146 -25.86 -10.84 -24.73
CA SER A 146 -27.31 -10.98 -24.48
C SER A 146 -28.13 -9.97 -25.28
N LYS A 147 -27.70 -8.70 -25.34
CA LYS A 147 -28.34 -7.66 -26.11
C LYS A 147 -28.34 -7.99 -27.62
N GLU A 148 -27.23 -8.49 -28.14
CA GLU A 148 -27.13 -8.92 -29.53
C GLU A 148 -28.04 -10.12 -29.85
N ARG A 149 -28.21 -11.05 -28.91
CA ARG A 149 -29.10 -12.22 -29.07
C ARG A 149 -30.58 -11.85 -29.09
N ASP A 150 -30.95 -10.80 -28.38
CA ASP A 150 -32.35 -10.33 -28.29
C ASP A 150 -32.79 -9.46 -29.48
N ILE A 151 -31.89 -9.15 -30.39
CA ILE A 151 -32.17 -8.48 -31.65
C ILE A 151 -32.46 -9.50 -32.74
#